data_7a2da70ee60d993780286cdac6802ba9
#
_entry.id   7a2da70ee60d993780286cdac6802ba9
#
_cell.length_a   1.000
_cell.length_b   1.000
_cell.length_c   1.000
_cell.angle_alpha   90.00
_cell.angle_beta   90.00
_cell.angle_gamma   90.00
#
_symmetry.space_group_name_H-M   'P 1'
#
loop_
_entity.id
_entity.type
_entity.pdbx_description
1 polymer ?
#
loop_
_entity_poly.entity_id
_entity_poly.type
_entity_poly.pdbx_seq_one_letter_code
_entity_poly.pdbx_strand_id
1 'polypeptide(L)'
;WGTATLVLARLIQGVAAGGEVGASMSLLVESAPANRRGFYSSWSLATQGLATTFGGVVALGLSAWLPFATGSETVMAEWGWRVPFFIGVLLAPIGCWLRLSLENDVPEPVRNKKAATSESAFSLLLQHKATIVNGVLLAIGSTVATYISLFYYGTWAAKYLAMPQHYSHAAMLLAGVITFVGALLVGMLCDSVGRKKLILISRVM
;
A
#
# COMPACT_ATOMS: atom_id res chain seq x y z
N TRP A 1 10.46 25.59 8.76
CA TRP A 1 9.09 25.49 8.21
C TRP A 1 8.94 24.24 7.31
N GLY A 2 9.91 23.93 6.41
CA GLY A 2 9.80 22.82 5.46
C GLY A 2 9.54 21.46 6.10
N THR A 3 10.21 21.11 7.20
CA THR A 3 10.02 19.83 7.91
C THR A 3 8.62 19.72 8.51
N ALA A 4 8.10 20.80 9.11
CA ALA A 4 6.76 20.82 9.70
C ALA A 4 5.68 20.65 8.62
N THR A 5 5.83 21.33 7.48
CA THR A 5 4.93 21.19 6.33
C THR A 5 4.93 19.76 5.79
N LEU A 6 6.11 19.12 5.69
CA LEU A 6 6.23 17.74 5.25
C LEU A 6 5.55 16.77 6.21
N VAL A 7 5.71 16.94 7.53
CA VAL A 7 5.04 16.12 8.53
C VAL A 7 3.51 16.27 8.43
N LEU A 8 3.00 17.50 8.34
CA LEU A 8 1.57 17.74 8.16
C LEU A 8 1.03 17.08 6.88
N ALA A 9 1.73 17.24 5.76
CA ALA A 9 1.35 16.60 4.50
C ALA A 9 1.29 15.07 4.63
N ARG A 10 2.25 14.45 5.32
CA ARG A 10 2.28 13.01 5.60
C ARG A 10 1.13 12.56 6.51
N LEU A 11 0.77 13.35 7.50
CA LEU A 11 -0.38 13.04 8.36
C LEU A 11 -1.70 13.06 7.56
N ILE A 12 -1.92 14.09 6.74
CA ILE A 12 -3.09 14.19 5.87
C ILE A 12 -3.14 13.02 4.89
N GLN A 13 -2.01 12.70 4.25
CA GLN A 13 -1.88 11.56 3.36
C GLN A 13 -2.21 10.24 4.07
N GLY A 14 -1.74 10.06 5.32
CA GLY A 14 -2.01 8.86 6.11
C GLY A 14 -3.49 8.68 6.42
N VAL A 15 -4.19 9.76 6.78
CA VAL A 15 -5.65 9.73 7.03
C VAL A 15 -6.41 9.38 5.75
N ALA A 16 -6.06 10.00 4.63
CA ALA A 16 -6.69 9.73 3.34
C ALA A 16 -6.50 8.27 2.90
N ALA A 17 -5.26 7.78 2.94
CA ALA A 17 -4.93 6.40 2.58
C ALA A 17 -5.60 5.38 3.51
N GLY A 18 -5.64 5.64 4.82
CA GLY A 18 -6.28 4.76 5.79
C GLY A 18 -7.79 4.62 5.54
N GLY A 19 -8.47 5.72 5.22
CA GLY A 19 -9.89 5.70 4.87
C GLY A 19 -10.17 4.90 3.59
N GLU A 20 -9.31 5.03 2.58
CA GLU A 20 -9.44 4.30 1.32
C GLU A 20 -9.21 2.80 1.49
N VAL A 21 -8.17 2.39 2.23
CA VAL A 21 -7.88 0.97 2.50
C VAL A 21 -9.02 0.30 3.24
N GLY A 22 -9.61 0.97 4.25
CA GLY A 22 -10.75 0.43 4.98
C GLY A 22 -11.98 0.19 4.10
N ALA A 23 -12.32 1.16 3.26
CA ALA A 23 -13.45 1.07 2.34
C ALA A 23 -13.24 -0.02 1.26
N SER A 24 -12.04 -0.08 0.69
CA SER A 24 -11.67 -1.09 -0.31
C SER A 24 -11.72 -2.51 0.24
N MET A 25 -11.21 -2.71 1.46
CA MET A 25 -11.25 -4.02 2.13
C MET A 25 -12.68 -4.49 2.39
N SER A 26 -13.56 -3.59 2.89
CA SER A 26 -14.97 -3.92 3.09
C SER A 26 -15.63 -4.34 1.78
N LEU A 27 -15.42 -3.58 0.72
CA LEU A 27 -15.97 -3.88 -0.60
C LEU A 27 -15.51 -5.24 -1.13
N LEU A 28 -14.21 -5.53 -1.03
CA LEU A 28 -13.63 -6.81 -1.47
C LEU A 28 -14.21 -8.00 -0.70
N VAL A 29 -14.39 -7.87 0.61
CA VAL A 29 -14.92 -8.95 1.46
C VAL A 29 -16.43 -9.13 1.25
N GLU A 30 -17.19 -8.05 1.07
CA GLU A 30 -18.64 -8.08 0.86
C GLU A 30 -19.02 -8.62 -0.51
N SER A 31 -18.24 -8.31 -1.55
CA SER A 31 -18.43 -8.82 -2.92
C SER A 31 -17.92 -10.25 -3.12
N ALA A 32 -17.15 -10.79 -2.16
CA ALA A 32 -16.55 -12.11 -2.28
C ALA A 32 -17.54 -13.23 -1.95
N PRO A 33 -17.55 -14.34 -2.74
CA PRO A 33 -18.22 -15.57 -2.35
C PRO A 33 -17.71 -16.08 -0.99
N ALA A 34 -18.59 -16.72 -0.19
CA ALA A 34 -18.27 -17.12 1.18
C ALA A 34 -17.02 -18.02 1.29
N ASN A 35 -16.74 -18.83 0.26
CA ASN A 35 -15.62 -19.77 0.19
C ASN A 35 -14.33 -19.16 -0.38
N ARG A 36 -14.31 -17.88 -0.82
CA ARG A 36 -13.15 -17.21 -1.43
C ARG A 36 -12.83 -15.85 -0.83
N ARG A 37 -13.32 -15.56 0.35
CA ARG A 37 -13.11 -14.27 1.02
C ARG A 37 -11.63 -13.97 1.31
N GLY A 38 -10.83 -15.00 1.59
CA GLY A 38 -9.39 -14.87 1.79
C GLY A 38 -8.68 -14.44 0.51
N PHE A 39 -9.00 -15.08 -0.61
CA PHE A 39 -8.44 -14.73 -1.91
C PHE A 39 -8.82 -13.31 -2.34
N TYR A 40 -10.08 -12.91 -2.22
CA TYR A 40 -10.52 -11.56 -2.58
C TYR A 40 -9.87 -10.49 -1.70
N SER A 41 -9.79 -10.70 -0.38
CA SER A 41 -9.12 -9.77 0.52
C SER A 41 -7.62 -9.65 0.28
N SER A 42 -6.96 -10.72 -0.21
CA SER A 42 -5.52 -10.70 -0.51
C SER A 42 -5.14 -9.79 -1.68
N TRP A 43 -6.10 -9.43 -2.55
CA TRP A 43 -5.89 -8.46 -3.62
C TRP A 43 -5.47 -7.09 -3.12
N SER A 44 -5.93 -6.67 -1.94
CA SER A 44 -5.49 -5.42 -1.34
C SER A 44 -3.97 -5.39 -1.08
N LEU A 45 -3.40 -6.50 -0.59
CA LEU A 45 -1.96 -6.62 -0.39
C LEU A 45 -1.22 -6.89 -1.70
N ALA A 46 -1.81 -7.66 -2.61
CA ALA A 46 -1.26 -7.93 -3.93
C ALA A 46 -1.08 -6.64 -4.75
N THR A 47 -2.06 -5.74 -4.77
CA THR A 47 -1.95 -4.45 -5.45
C THR A 47 -0.85 -3.57 -4.85
N GLN A 48 -0.60 -3.65 -3.55
CA GLN A 48 0.53 -2.99 -2.90
C GLN A 48 1.88 -3.57 -3.40
N GLY A 49 1.96 -4.90 -3.56
CA GLY A 49 3.12 -5.57 -4.18
C GLY A 49 3.34 -5.11 -5.62
N LEU A 50 2.28 -4.99 -6.42
CA LEU A 50 2.36 -4.45 -7.80
C LEU A 50 2.85 -3.00 -7.81
N ALA A 51 2.33 -2.15 -6.94
CA ALA A 51 2.77 -0.76 -6.84
C ALA A 51 4.25 -0.65 -6.47
N THR A 52 4.72 -1.51 -5.53
CA THR A 52 6.13 -1.58 -5.15
C THR A 52 7.01 -2.06 -6.32
N THR A 53 6.56 -3.08 -7.05
CA THR A 53 7.24 -3.57 -8.26
C THR A 53 7.35 -2.48 -9.32
N PHE A 54 6.24 -1.79 -9.61
CA PHE A 54 6.22 -0.68 -10.57
C PHE A 54 7.16 0.45 -10.14
N GLY A 55 7.14 0.82 -8.87
CA GLY A 55 8.09 1.79 -8.31
C GLY A 55 9.56 1.38 -8.50
N GLY A 56 9.87 0.10 -8.27
CA GLY A 56 11.20 -0.47 -8.51
C GLY A 56 11.61 -0.42 -9.98
N VAL A 57 10.70 -0.77 -10.90
CA VAL A 57 10.94 -0.68 -12.36
C VAL A 57 11.20 0.76 -12.78
N VAL A 58 10.38 1.71 -12.32
CA VAL A 58 10.57 3.14 -12.64
C VAL A 58 11.89 3.64 -12.08
N ALA A 59 12.24 3.29 -10.85
CA ALA A 59 13.49 3.72 -10.23
C ALA A 59 14.73 3.14 -10.96
N LEU A 60 14.70 1.85 -11.30
CA LEU A 60 15.75 1.21 -12.10
C LEU A 60 15.86 1.82 -13.49
N GLY A 61 14.74 1.96 -14.17
CA GLY A 61 14.70 2.55 -15.51
C GLY A 61 15.26 3.97 -15.54
N LEU A 62 14.83 4.82 -14.60
CA LEU A 62 15.32 6.20 -14.52
C LEU A 62 16.80 6.26 -14.14
N SER A 63 17.26 5.44 -13.19
CA SER A 63 18.66 5.42 -12.79
C SER A 63 19.61 4.93 -13.89
N ALA A 64 19.13 4.11 -14.81
CA ALA A 64 19.90 3.65 -15.96
C ALA A 64 19.81 4.63 -17.16
N TRP A 65 18.61 5.14 -17.44
CA TRP A 65 18.33 5.91 -18.65
C TRP A 65 18.74 7.38 -18.54
N LEU A 66 18.52 8.04 -17.41
CA LEU A 66 18.79 9.46 -17.24
C LEU A 66 20.28 9.82 -17.40
N PRO A 67 21.23 9.11 -16.76
CA PRO A 67 22.67 9.37 -16.98
C PRO A 67 23.07 9.17 -18.45
N PHE A 68 22.51 8.13 -19.10
CA PHE A 68 22.77 7.85 -20.51
C PHE A 68 22.25 8.96 -21.43
N ALA A 69 21.01 9.43 -21.18
CA ALA A 69 20.36 10.44 -22.03
C ALA A 69 20.94 11.85 -21.86
N THR A 70 21.44 12.19 -20.67
CA THR A 70 21.90 13.55 -20.34
C THR A 70 23.42 13.67 -20.25
N GLY A 71 24.15 12.54 -20.21
CA GLY A 71 25.60 12.53 -20.02
C GLY A 71 26.06 12.97 -18.63
N SER A 72 25.15 13.07 -17.65
CA SER A 72 25.45 13.50 -16.28
C SER A 72 24.90 12.50 -15.25
N GLU A 73 25.78 12.01 -14.39
CA GLU A 73 25.40 11.12 -13.28
C GLU A 73 24.63 11.84 -12.16
N THR A 74 24.74 13.18 -12.08
CA THR A 74 24.11 13.99 -11.03
C THR A 74 22.64 14.32 -11.33
N VAL A 75 22.18 14.16 -12.55
CA VAL A 75 20.82 14.48 -13.02
C VAL A 75 19.73 13.85 -12.16
N MET A 76 19.94 12.61 -11.70
CA MET A 76 19.00 11.93 -10.85
C MET A 76 18.83 12.63 -9.48
N ALA A 77 19.92 13.16 -8.92
CA ALA A 77 19.90 13.90 -7.67
C ALA A 77 19.35 15.33 -7.83
N GLU A 78 19.55 15.96 -8.98
CA GLU A 78 19.14 17.33 -9.23
C GLU A 78 17.62 17.45 -9.48
N TRP A 79 17.09 16.72 -10.46
CA TRP A 79 15.68 16.83 -10.81
C TRP A 79 15.00 15.50 -11.15
N GLY A 80 15.73 14.45 -11.51
CA GLY A 80 15.19 13.17 -11.96
C GLY A 80 14.26 12.50 -10.95
N TRP A 81 14.49 12.71 -9.65
CA TRP A 81 13.63 12.24 -8.59
C TRP A 81 12.19 12.79 -8.64
N ARG A 82 11.94 13.87 -9.41
CA ARG A 82 10.59 14.44 -9.59
C ARG A 82 9.74 13.67 -10.60
N VAL A 83 10.37 12.91 -11.51
CA VAL A 83 9.66 12.17 -12.58
C VAL A 83 8.64 11.18 -12.02
N PRO A 84 8.93 10.36 -11.00
CA PRO A 84 7.93 9.49 -10.38
C PRO A 84 6.71 10.24 -9.83
N PHE A 85 6.90 11.45 -9.32
CA PHE A 85 5.79 12.28 -8.82
C PHE A 85 4.89 12.76 -9.96
N PHE A 86 5.44 13.15 -11.11
CA PHE A 86 4.64 13.49 -12.29
C PHE A 86 3.85 12.29 -12.80
N ILE A 87 4.45 11.10 -12.81
CA ILE A 87 3.73 9.86 -13.15
C ILE A 87 2.56 9.65 -12.17
N GLY A 88 2.78 9.87 -10.86
CA GLY A 88 1.74 9.80 -9.84
C GLY A 88 0.59 10.79 -10.08
N VAL A 89 0.91 12.03 -10.47
CA VAL A 89 -0.11 13.05 -10.82
C VAL A 89 -0.94 12.60 -12.03
N LEU A 90 -0.34 11.98 -13.03
CA LEU A 90 -1.07 11.46 -14.20
C LEU A 90 -2.01 10.30 -13.86
N LEU A 91 -1.71 9.54 -12.80
CA LEU A 91 -2.59 8.45 -12.33
C LEU A 91 -3.82 8.97 -11.55
N ALA A 92 -3.75 10.17 -10.98
CA ALA A 92 -4.84 10.72 -10.16
C ALA A 92 -6.17 10.88 -10.93
N PRO A 93 -6.21 11.40 -12.19
CA PRO A 93 -7.45 11.46 -12.98
C PRO A 93 -8.03 10.07 -13.27
N ILE A 94 -7.18 9.08 -13.51
CA ILE A 94 -7.61 7.70 -13.79
C ILE A 94 -8.26 7.12 -12.53
N GLY A 95 -7.65 7.31 -11.36
CA GLY A 95 -8.22 6.89 -10.08
C GLY A 95 -9.55 7.58 -9.76
N CYS A 96 -9.64 8.88 -10.03
CA CYS A 96 -10.88 9.64 -9.87
C CYS A 96 -11.98 9.13 -10.82
N TRP A 97 -11.67 8.91 -12.08
CA TRP A 97 -12.61 8.38 -13.07
C TRP A 97 -13.12 6.98 -12.68
N LEU A 98 -12.21 6.07 -12.29
CA LEU A 98 -12.58 4.73 -11.82
C LEU A 98 -13.51 4.81 -10.61
N ARG A 99 -13.23 5.68 -9.66
CA ARG A 99 -14.05 5.85 -8.47
C ARG A 99 -15.47 6.31 -8.81
N LEU A 100 -15.60 7.31 -9.68
CA LEU A 100 -16.89 7.82 -10.14
C LEU A 100 -17.68 6.75 -10.93
N SER A 101 -17.00 5.94 -11.74
CA SER A 101 -17.63 4.84 -12.48
C SER A 101 -18.14 3.75 -11.55
N LEU A 102 -17.34 3.33 -10.56
CA LEU A 102 -17.73 2.31 -9.59
C LEU A 102 -18.86 2.75 -8.66
N GLU A 103 -18.97 4.05 -8.36
CA GLU A 103 -20.04 4.59 -7.51
C GLU A 103 -21.43 4.46 -8.15
N ASN A 104 -21.49 4.46 -9.49
CA ASN A 104 -22.71 4.25 -10.27
C ASN A 104 -23.14 2.78 -10.34
N ASP A 105 -22.21 1.84 -10.17
CA ASP A 105 -22.45 0.40 -10.27
C ASP A 105 -22.77 -0.27 -8.92
N VAL A 106 -22.71 0.48 -7.80
CA VAL A 106 -23.04 -0.04 -6.47
C VAL A 106 -24.56 -0.29 -6.36
N PRO A 107 -25.00 -1.55 -6.11
CA PRO A 107 -26.41 -1.87 -5.95
C PRO A 107 -27.09 -1.02 -4.86
N GLU A 108 -28.31 -0.55 -5.13
CA GLU A 108 -29.10 0.29 -4.20
C GLU A 108 -29.18 -0.20 -2.74
N PRO A 109 -29.31 -1.52 -2.45
CA PRO A 109 -29.39 -1.98 -1.07
C PRO A 109 -28.12 -1.73 -0.25
N VAL A 110 -26.95 -1.67 -0.90
CA VAL A 110 -25.67 -1.34 -0.25
C VAL A 110 -25.57 0.17 -0.01
N ARG A 111 -26.06 0.97 -0.94
CA ARG A 111 -26.13 2.43 -0.83
C ARG A 111 -27.08 2.88 0.28
N ASN A 112 -28.23 2.25 0.41
CA ASN A 112 -29.22 2.57 1.43
C ASN A 112 -28.79 2.14 2.85
N LYS A 113 -28.01 1.07 3.02
CA LYS A 113 -27.42 0.71 4.30
C LYS A 113 -26.40 1.76 4.78
N LYS A 114 -25.63 2.38 3.89
CA LYS A 114 -24.73 3.49 4.24
C LYS A 114 -25.47 4.75 4.67
N ALA A 115 -26.65 5.00 4.12
CA ALA A 115 -27.48 6.16 4.48
C ALA A 115 -28.26 5.96 5.80
N ALA A 116 -28.57 4.72 6.17
CA ALA A 116 -29.38 4.39 7.36
C ALA A 116 -28.57 4.41 8.67
N THR A 117 -27.23 4.32 8.64
CA THR A 117 -26.36 4.49 9.81
C THR A 117 -26.06 5.97 10.03
N SER A 118 -27.07 6.71 10.47
CA SER A 118 -26.96 8.14 10.86
C SER A 118 -26.33 8.34 12.26
N GLU A 119 -25.72 7.32 12.84
CA GLU A 119 -24.89 7.54 14.03
C GLU A 119 -23.64 8.30 13.63
N SER A 120 -23.36 9.38 14.35
CA SER A 120 -22.14 10.15 14.11
C SER A 120 -20.93 9.23 14.18
N ALA A 121 -20.10 9.23 13.15
CA ALA A 121 -18.86 8.45 13.12
C ALA A 121 -18.01 8.66 14.40
N PHE A 122 -18.12 9.85 14.98
CA PHE A 122 -17.43 10.20 16.22
C PHE A 122 -18.00 9.45 17.44
N SER A 123 -19.31 9.22 17.52
CA SER A 123 -19.92 8.44 18.62
C SER A 123 -19.51 6.96 18.55
N LEU A 124 -19.47 6.39 17.35
CA LEU A 124 -18.99 5.02 17.13
C LEU A 124 -17.49 4.85 17.50
N LEU A 125 -16.68 5.85 17.17
CA LEU A 125 -15.26 5.86 17.57
C LEU A 125 -15.09 5.87 19.09
N LEU A 126 -15.87 6.65 19.80
CA LEU A 126 -15.83 6.72 21.28
C LEU A 126 -16.33 5.44 21.94
N GLN A 127 -17.39 4.81 21.41
CA GLN A 127 -17.90 3.53 21.93
C GLN A 127 -16.88 2.40 21.81
N HIS A 128 -16.11 2.35 20.73
CA HIS A 128 -15.17 1.26 20.45
C HIS A 128 -13.69 1.67 20.63
N LYS A 129 -13.40 2.68 21.46
CA LYS A 129 -12.07 3.24 21.66
C LYS A 129 -10.98 2.20 21.96
N ALA A 130 -11.27 1.20 22.78
CA ALA A 130 -10.30 0.15 23.13
C ALA A 130 -9.93 -0.72 21.89
N THR A 131 -10.92 -1.10 21.10
CA THR A 131 -10.71 -1.87 19.85
C THR A 131 -9.92 -1.07 18.84
N ILE A 132 -10.22 0.23 18.73
CA ILE A 132 -9.51 1.14 17.81
C ILE A 132 -8.06 1.32 18.27
N VAL A 133 -7.80 1.56 19.54
CA VAL A 133 -6.42 1.69 20.06
C VAL A 133 -5.62 0.42 19.81
N ASN A 134 -6.19 -0.75 20.09
CA ASN A 134 -5.53 -2.02 19.80
C ASN A 134 -5.26 -2.21 18.31
N GLY A 135 -6.21 -1.86 17.44
CA GLY A 135 -6.04 -1.88 16.00
C GLY A 135 -4.92 -0.95 15.52
N VAL A 136 -4.86 0.27 16.05
CA VAL A 136 -3.81 1.25 15.74
C VAL A 136 -2.44 0.74 16.18
N LEU A 137 -2.31 0.19 17.39
CA LEU A 137 -1.03 -0.36 17.88
C LEU A 137 -0.55 -1.54 17.03
N LEU A 138 -1.44 -2.43 16.62
CA LEU A 138 -1.13 -3.53 15.71
C LEU A 138 -0.71 -3.02 14.32
N ALA A 139 -1.42 -2.03 13.80
CA ALA A 139 -1.10 -1.41 12.52
C ALA A 139 0.27 -0.71 12.56
N ILE A 140 0.58 0.05 13.61
CA ILE A 140 1.89 0.69 13.79
C ILE A 140 3.00 -0.37 13.78
N GLY A 141 2.87 -1.43 14.59
CA GLY A 141 3.88 -2.48 14.68
C GLY A 141 4.15 -3.16 13.34
N SER A 142 3.10 -3.54 12.62
CA SER A 142 3.25 -4.21 11.33
C SER A 142 3.77 -3.26 10.23
N THR A 143 3.31 -2.01 10.22
CA THR A 143 3.74 -1.00 9.24
C THR A 143 5.21 -0.63 9.44
N VAL A 144 5.63 -0.38 10.68
CA VAL A 144 7.04 -0.07 10.99
C VAL A 144 7.95 -1.21 10.54
N ALA A 145 7.62 -2.46 10.87
CA ALA A 145 8.39 -3.63 10.46
C ALA A 145 8.50 -3.72 8.92
N THR A 146 7.39 -3.51 8.20
CA THR A 146 7.36 -3.52 6.73
C THR A 146 8.22 -2.41 6.13
N TYR A 147 8.11 -1.18 6.64
CA TYR A 147 8.89 -0.05 6.13
C TYR A 147 10.39 -0.21 6.39
N ILE A 148 10.77 -0.73 7.56
CA ILE A 148 12.18 -1.02 7.84
C ILE A 148 12.70 -2.09 6.88
N SER A 149 11.96 -3.19 6.72
CA SER A 149 12.42 -4.32 5.91
C SER A 149 12.45 -4.03 4.40
N LEU A 150 11.47 -3.31 3.87
CA LEU A 150 11.36 -3.07 2.42
C LEU A 150 12.10 -1.82 1.94
N PHE A 151 12.10 -0.75 2.74
CA PHE A 151 12.60 0.55 2.28
C PHE A 151 13.88 0.99 2.98
N TYR A 152 13.98 0.77 4.30
CA TYR A 152 15.13 1.25 5.06
C TYR A 152 16.38 0.44 4.79
N TYR A 153 16.30 -0.89 4.72
CA TYR A 153 17.47 -1.73 4.46
C TYR A 153 18.17 -1.42 3.14
N GLY A 154 17.43 -1.12 2.08
CA GLY A 154 18.01 -0.70 0.80
C GLY A 154 18.82 0.58 0.93
N THR A 155 18.27 1.59 1.60
CA THR A 155 18.94 2.87 1.86
C THR A 155 20.15 2.71 2.79
N TRP A 156 20.02 1.88 3.82
CA TRP A 156 21.09 1.57 4.74
C TRP A 156 22.26 0.86 4.04
N ALA A 157 21.98 -0.14 3.21
CA ALA A 157 23.00 -0.85 2.44
C ALA A 157 23.75 0.07 1.48
N ALA A 158 23.04 0.96 0.78
CA ALA A 158 23.65 1.93 -0.09
C ALA A 158 24.58 2.90 0.68
N LYS A 159 24.14 3.35 1.86
CA LYS A 159 24.85 4.37 2.64
C LYS A 159 26.04 3.82 3.44
N TYR A 160 25.89 2.66 4.08
CA TYR A 160 26.87 2.10 5.01
C TYR A 160 27.75 1.01 4.41
N LEU A 161 27.24 0.25 3.44
CA LEU A 161 28.02 -0.77 2.74
C LEU A 161 28.57 -0.29 1.39
N ALA A 162 28.35 0.99 1.05
CA ALA A 162 28.73 1.58 -0.24
C ALA A 162 28.24 0.75 -1.45
N MET A 163 27.12 0.06 -1.32
CA MET A 163 26.53 -0.72 -2.41
C MET A 163 25.95 0.21 -3.47
N PRO A 164 26.16 -0.07 -4.76
CA PRO A 164 25.56 0.68 -5.84
C PRO A 164 24.03 0.71 -5.71
N GLN A 165 23.44 1.88 -5.91
CA GLN A 165 22.02 2.14 -5.64
C GLN A 165 21.05 1.27 -6.47
N HIS A 166 21.49 0.79 -7.64
CA HIS A 166 20.70 -0.10 -8.48
C HIS A 166 20.39 -1.45 -7.80
N TYR A 167 21.23 -1.96 -6.89
CA TYR A 167 20.91 -3.17 -6.12
C TYR A 167 19.75 -2.94 -5.16
N SER A 168 19.64 -1.75 -4.55
CA SER A 168 18.50 -1.40 -3.69
C SER A 168 17.20 -1.34 -4.49
N HIS A 169 17.23 -0.77 -5.69
CA HIS A 169 16.07 -0.73 -6.57
C HIS A 169 15.67 -2.13 -7.08
N ALA A 170 16.65 -2.98 -7.41
CA ALA A 170 16.41 -4.37 -7.79
C ALA A 170 15.81 -5.19 -6.62
N ALA A 171 16.30 -5.00 -5.41
CA ALA A 171 15.74 -5.64 -4.22
C ALA A 171 14.29 -5.21 -3.97
N MET A 172 13.97 -3.91 -4.14
CA MET A 172 12.60 -3.39 -4.04
C MET A 172 11.67 -4.01 -5.08
N LEU A 173 12.13 -4.14 -6.33
CA LEU A 173 11.39 -4.80 -7.40
C LEU A 173 11.09 -6.26 -7.04
N LEU A 174 12.10 -7.03 -6.64
CA LEU A 174 11.94 -8.43 -6.25
C LEU A 174 11.00 -8.57 -5.05
N ALA A 175 11.15 -7.73 -4.03
CA ALA A 175 10.26 -7.73 -2.88
C ALA A 175 8.80 -7.45 -3.27
N GLY A 176 8.57 -6.53 -4.21
CA GLY A 176 7.24 -6.26 -4.76
C GLY A 176 6.64 -7.47 -5.46
N VAL A 177 7.41 -8.15 -6.32
CA VAL A 177 6.96 -9.37 -7.01
C VAL A 177 6.65 -10.49 -6.01
N ILE A 178 7.53 -10.72 -5.04
CA ILE A 178 7.32 -11.73 -3.99
C ILE A 178 6.07 -11.40 -3.17
N THR A 179 5.86 -10.13 -2.85
CA THR A 179 4.65 -9.69 -2.12
C THR A 179 3.40 -9.92 -2.94
N PHE A 180 3.41 -9.59 -4.23
CA PHE A 180 2.27 -9.81 -5.11
C PHE A 180 1.89 -11.29 -5.21
N VAL A 181 2.84 -12.14 -5.60
CA VAL A 181 2.61 -13.57 -5.76
C VAL A 181 2.28 -14.22 -4.41
N GLY A 182 3.05 -13.90 -3.37
CA GLY A 182 2.87 -14.42 -2.03
C GLY A 182 1.51 -14.07 -1.44
N ALA A 183 1.04 -12.84 -1.62
CA ALA A 183 -0.28 -12.42 -1.14
C ALA A 183 -1.40 -13.26 -1.75
N LEU A 184 -1.37 -13.47 -3.07
CA LEU A 184 -2.39 -14.29 -3.76
C LEU A 184 -2.34 -15.75 -3.33
N LEU A 185 -1.14 -16.33 -3.22
CA LEU A 185 -0.96 -17.72 -2.75
C LEU A 185 -1.46 -17.90 -1.31
N VAL A 186 -1.09 -16.99 -0.41
CA VAL A 186 -1.54 -17.03 0.98
C VAL A 186 -3.05 -16.80 1.07
N GLY A 187 -3.62 -15.94 0.23
CA GLY A 187 -5.06 -15.74 0.13
C GLY A 187 -5.81 -17.02 -0.23
N MET A 188 -5.33 -17.79 -1.22
CA MET A 188 -5.89 -19.10 -1.60
C MET A 188 -5.71 -20.12 -0.49
N LEU A 189 -4.53 -20.18 0.14
CA LEU A 189 -4.27 -21.08 1.26
C LEU A 189 -5.14 -20.73 2.47
N CYS A 190 -5.44 -19.47 2.68
CA CYS A 190 -6.31 -18.99 3.77
C CYS A 190 -7.73 -19.56 3.65
N ASP A 191 -8.24 -19.66 2.44
CA ASP A 191 -9.57 -20.22 2.19
C ASP A 191 -9.62 -21.75 2.34
N SER A 192 -8.51 -22.45 2.08
CA SER A 192 -8.44 -23.92 2.18
C SER A 192 -8.02 -24.44 3.57
N VAL A 193 -7.00 -23.84 4.19
CA VAL A 193 -6.41 -24.31 5.47
C VAL A 193 -7.09 -23.68 6.69
N GLY A 194 -7.66 -22.46 6.48
CA GLY A 194 -8.30 -21.68 7.54
C GLY A 194 -7.39 -20.63 8.15
N ARG A 195 -7.98 -19.47 8.44
CA ARG A 195 -7.29 -18.24 8.88
C ARG A 195 -6.47 -18.40 10.15
N LYS A 196 -7.03 -19.10 11.17
CA LYS A 196 -6.37 -19.27 12.47
C LYS A 196 -5.04 -20.02 12.38
N LYS A 197 -5.00 -21.11 11.59
CA LYS A 197 -3.80 -21.93 11.43
C LYS A 197 -2.68 -21.16 10.72
N LEU A 198 -3.00 -20.42 9.65
CA LEU A 198 -2.02 -19.62 8.92
C LEU A 198 -1.43 -18.49 9.78
N ILE A 199 -2.26 -17.79 10.56
CA ILE A 199 -1.78 -16.74 11.47
C ILE A 199 -0.84 -17.32 12.51
N LEU A 200 -1.18 -18.48 13.11
CA LEU A 200 -0.31 -19.13 14.08
C LEU A 200 1.04 -19.54 13.48
N ILE A 201 1.03 -20.17 12.29
CA ILE A 201 2.26 -20.56 11.58
C ILE A 201 3.14 -19.34 11.31
N SER A 202 2.56 -18.24 10.80
CA SER A 202 3.32 -17.02 10.48
C SER A 202 3.88 -16.27 11.69
N ARG A 203 3.36 -16.55 12.90
CA ARG A 203 3.86 -15.93 14.13
C ARG A 203 4.93 -16.76 14.85
N VAL A 204 5.01 -18.06 14.53
CA VAL A 204 6.01 -18.97 15.12
C VAL A 204 7.29 -19.00 14.28
N MET A 205 7.21 -18.71 12.97
CA MET A 205 8.37 -18.57 12.09
C MET A 205 8.98 -17.18 12.18
#